data_96f9f8ddbbfb4b4d9503e7f8bcd74a54
#
_entry.id   96f9f8ddbbfb4b4d9503e7f8bcd74a54
#
_cell.length_a   1.000
_cell.length_b   1.000
_cell.length_c   1.000
_cell.angle_alpha   90.00
_cell.angle_beta   90.00
_cell.angle_gamma   90.00
#
_symmetry.space_group_name_H-M   'P 1'
#
loop_
_entity.id
_entity.type
_entity.pdbx_description
1 polymer ?
#
loop_
_entity_poly.entity_id
_entity_poly.type
_entity_poly.pdbx_seq_one_letter_code
_entity_poly.pdbx_strand_id
1 'polypeptide(L)'
;MSTKFMKSAAVLGTATLASLLLVACGSKTADKAADSSASGSQEITFYVEDQYKAFAESAAKAYEKESGVKVTIKTGDQLGGLDNLSLDNQSGKAADVMMAPYDRVGSLGTDGQLSEVTLSDGAKTDDTTKSLVTVGGKVYGAPAVIESLVMYYNKDLIKEAPKTFADLENLAKDSKYAFAGEDGKTTAFLADWTNFYYAYGLLAGNGAYVFGDNGKNSKDIGLANDGAIAGIEYAKTWYDKWPKGMQDTEGAGNLIQTQFQEGKTAAIIDGPWKAQAFKDAKVNYGVATIPTLPNGKDYSAFGGGKAWIIPSSTKNLEAAQKFVDFLVSTEQQKAFYDATNEIPANTEARAYAEGKNDELTTAVIKQFQNAQPMPNISQMSTVWDPAKTMLFDAVSGKKDAKTAANDAVTLIKETIQQKFGN
;
A
#
# COMPACT_ATOMS: atom_id res chain seq x y z
N MET A 1 -8.15 13.32 -57.08
CA MET A 1 -8.03 14.74 -57.55
C MET A 1 -7.21 15.46 -56.52
N SER A 2 -6.01 15.57 -56.86
CA SER A 2 -5.18 16.73 -57.30
C SER A 2 -4.57 17.46 -56.09
N THR A 3 -3.38 17.05 -55.71
CA THR A 3 -2.05 17.69 -55.91
C THR A 3 -1.99 19.20 -55.82
N LYS A 4 -1.16 19.73 -54.86
CA LYS A 4 -0.08 20.65 -55.29
C LYS A 4 0.99 20.81 -54.21
N PHE A 5 2.20 20.47 -54.60
CA PHE A 5 3.50 20.86 -54.12
C PHE A 5 3.73 22.36 -54.20
N MET A 6 4.51 22.93 -53.26
CA MET A 6 5.51 23.93 -53.71
C MET A 6 6.66 24.01 -52.75
N LYS A 7 7.86 24.09 -53.34
CA LYS A 7 9.22 24.05 -52.83
C LYS A 7 9.79 25.43 -52.56
N SER A 8 10.90 25.44 -51.84
CA SER A 8 12.11 26.33 -51.93
C SER A 8 12.01 27.64 -51.14
N ALA A 9 13.05 28.15 -50.47
CA ALA A 9 14.45 28.18 -50.79
C ALA A 9 15.31 28.49 -49.53
N ALA A 10 16.55 28.05 -49.58
CA ALA A 10 17.65 28.35 -48.67
C ALA A 10 18.27 29.74 -48.96
N VAL A 11 18.76 30.40 -47.91
CA VAL A 11 19.83 31.42 -48.06
C VAL A 11 20.90 31.20 -47.01
N LEU A 12 22.10 30.96 -47.51
CA LEU A 12 23.39 31.00 -46.81
C LEU A 12 23.77 32.47 -46.46
N GLY A 13 24.45 32.67 -45.36
CA GLY A 13 25.14 33.89 -45.03
C GLY A 13 26.30 33.64 -44.09
N THR A 14 27.49 33.75 -44.62
CA THR A 14 28.83 33.45 -44.07
C THR A 14 29.42 34.56 -43.21
N ALA A 15 30.15 34.15 -42.18
CA ALA A 15 31.44 34.62 -41.63
C ALA A 15 31.64 36.08 -41.18
N THR A 16 32.19 36.28 -39.98
CA THR A 16 33.59 36.77 -39.89
C THR A 16 34.13 36.67 -38.43
N LEU A 17 35.35 36.17 -38.32
CA LEU A 17 36.23 36.18 -37.13
C LEU A 17 36.69 37.60 -36.78
N ALA A 18 36.90 37.85 -35.50
CA ALA A 18 37.99 38.78 -35.08
C ALA A 18 38.48 38.40 -33.68
N SER A 19 39.70 37.92 -33.64
CA SER A 19 40.54 37.67 -32.47
C SER A 19 41.21 38.99 -32.03
N LEU A 20 41.31 39.20 -30.71
CA LEU A 20 42.37 40.09 -30.16
C LEU A 20 42.82 39.58 -28.79
N LEU A 21 44.06 39.12 -28.76
CA LEU A 21 44.87 38.84 -27.60
C LEU A 21 45.42 40.16 -27.03
N LEU A 22 45.41 40.33 -25.73
CA LEU A 22 46.39 41.17 -25.04
C LEU A 22 46.76 40.58 -23.67
N VAL A 23 48.02 40.29 -23.57
CA VAL A 23 48.77 39.84 -22.38
C VAL A 23 49.18 41.09 -21.57
N ALA A 24 49.06 41.02 -20.24
CA ALA A 24 49.90 41.78 -19.34
C ALA A 24 50.04 41.10 -17.99
N CYS A 25 51.23 40.86 -17.59
CA CYS A 25 51.75 40.33 -16.34
C CYS A 25 51.56 41.28 -15.15
N GLY A 26 51.41 40.69 -13.94
CA GLY A 26 52.06 41.27 -12.80
C GLY A 26 51.35 41.16 -11.47
N SER A 27 51.98 40.40 -10.61
CA SER A 27 52.11 40.48 -9.13
C SER A 27 51.15 39.72 -8.22
N LYS A 28 51.80 38.89 -7.42
CA LYS A 28 51.29 38.06 -6.32
C LYS A 28 50.64 38.91 -5.23
N THR A 29 49.43 38.54 -4.86
CA THR A 29 48.95 38.59 -3.47
C THR A 29 48.03 37.39 -3.25
N ALA A 30 48.37 36.64 -2.22
CA ALA A 30 47.56 35.53 -1.76
C ALA A 30 46.30 36.08 -1.09
N ASP A 31 45.14 35.91 -1.72
CA ASP A 31 43.86 36.06 -1.06
C ASP A 31 43.11 34.72 -1.11
N LYS A 32 42.62 34.38 0.06
CA LYS A 32 41.83 33.21 0.35
C LYS A 32 40.72 33.06 -0.71
N ALA A 33 40.73 31.94 -1.42
CA ALA A 33 39.55 31.49 -2.14
C ALA A 33 38.44 31.29 -1.08
N ALA A 34 37.55 32.25 -0.99
CA ALA A 34 36.24 32.02 -0.42
C ALA A 34 35.54 31.04 -1.36
N ASP A 35 35.37 29.83 -0.89
CA ASP A 35 34.51 28.84 -1.47
C ASP A 35 33.06 29.40 -1.40
N SER A 36 32.68 30.13 -2.44
CA SER A 36 31.27 30.49 -2.63
C SER A 36 30.56 29.26 -3.13
N SER A 37 30.26 28.35 -2.21
CA SER A 37 29.16 27.43 -2.41
C SER A 37 27.91 28.26 -2.69
N ALA A 38 27.53 28.36 -3.94
CA ALA A 38 26.23 28.86 -4.33
C ALA A 38 25.21 27.97 -3.63
N SER A 39 24.67 28.47 -2.52
CA SER A 39 23.49 27.95 -1.87
C SER A 39 22.29 28.21 -2.79
N GLY A 40 22.20 27.45 -3.88
CA GLY A 40 20.96 27.26 -4.56
C GLY A 40 20.04 26.57 -3.54
N SER A 41 18.88 27.13 -3.28
CA SER A 41 17.88 26.47 -2.44
C SER A 41 17.62 25.08 -3.01
N GLN A 42 18.05 24.02 -2.30
CA GLN A 42 17.73 22.66 -2.70
C GLN A 42 16.21 22.51 -2.73
N GLU A 43 15.70 21.93 -3.79
CA GLU A 43 14.26 21.64 -3.94
C GLU A 43 14.09 20.15 -4.12
N ILE A 44 13.15 19.55 -3.40
CA ILE A 44 12.76 18.16 -3.54
C ILE A 44 11.26 18.05 -3.86
N THR A 45 10.90 17.01 -4.58
CA THR A 45 9.51 16.68 -4.90
C THR A 45 9.01 15.56 -4.02
N PHE A 46 7.83 15.74 -3.43
CA PHE A 46 7.17 14.78 -2.54
C PHE A 46 5.84 14.36 -3.14
N TYR A 47 5.69 13.07 -3.47
CA TYR A 47 4.49 12.51 -4.06
C TYR A 47 3.71 11.70 -3.05
N VAL A 48 2.43 12.05 -2.87
CA VAL A 48 1.50 11.39 -1.95
C VAL A 48 0.13 11.18 -2.59
N GLU A 49 -0.70 10.34 -1.99
CA GLU A 49 -2.12 10.26 -2.34
C GLU A 49 -2.86 11.54 -1.94
N ASP A 50 -3.95 11.86 -2.66
CA ASP A 50 -4.76 13.06 -2.39
C ASP A 50 -5.24 13.14 -0.94
N GLN A 51 -5.56 12.02 -0.32
CA GLN A 51 -5.97 11.96 1.08
C GLN A 51 -4.90 12.41 2.08
N TYR A 52 -3.61 12.35 1.72
CA TYR A 52 -2.48 12.77 2.55
C TYR A 52 -2.01 14.20 2.27
N LYS A 53 -2.63 14.88 1.31
CA LYS A 53 -2.21 16.21 0.87
C LYS A 53 -2.08 17.22 2.01
N ALA A 54 -3.07 17.29 2.89
CA ALA A 54 -3.07 18.25 4.01
C ALA A 54 -1.89 18.02 4.96
N PHE A 55 -1.58 16.75 5.27
CA PHE A 55 -0.38 16.41 6.05
C PHE A 55 0.89 16.80 5.29
N ALA A 56 0.99 16.43 4.01
CA ALA A 56 2.17 16.68 3.20
C ALA A 56 2.49 18.19 3.11
N GLU A 57 1.49 19.05 2.92
CA GLU A 57 1.64 20.51 2.91
C GLU A 57 2.13 21.05 4.26
N SER A 58 1.60 20.50 5.37
CA SER A 58 2.04 20.88 6.72
C SER A 58 3.48 20.44 6.99
N ALA A 59 3.83 19.19 6.66
CA ALA A 59 5.17 18.64 6.81
C ALA A 59 6.20 19.38 5.95
N ALA A 60 5.87 19.66 4.68
CA ALA A 60 6.70 20.44 3.78
C ALA A 60 7.03 21.82 4.36
N LYS A 61 6.01 22.56 4.83
CA LYS A 61 6.19 23.88 5.44
C LYS A 61 7.05 23.85 6.70
N ALA A 62 6.87 22.82 7.54
CA ALA A 62 7.66 22.63 8.75
C ALA A 62 9.13 22.34 8.40
N TYR A 63 9.36 21.44 7.44
CA TYR A 63 10.70 21.07 6.99
C TYR A 63 11.43 22.21 6.29
N GLU A 64 10.75 22.97 5.42
CA GLU A 64 11.30 24.18 4.80
C GLU A 64 11.77 25.21 5.82
N LYS A 65 10.98 25.40 6.90
CA LYS A 65 11.35 26.32 7.98
C LYS A 65 12.58 25.86 8.75
N GLU A 66 12.75 24.54 8.93
CA GLU A 66 13.86 23.94 9.69
C GLU A 66 15.14 23.86 8.87
N SER A 67 15.03 23.37 7.62
CA SER A 67 16.16 22.99 6.77
C SER A 67 16.53 24.03 5.71
N GLY A 68 15.61 24.92 5.34
CA GLY A 68 15.75 25.81 4.19
C GLY A 68 15.55 25.09 2.83
N VAL A 69 15.25 23.80 2.82
CA VAL A 69 14.99 23.01 1.60
C VAL A 69 13.53 23.16 1.21
N LYS A 70 13.27 23.60 -0.03
CA LYS A 70 11.91 23.69 -0.56
C LYS A 70 11.36 22.31 -0.90
N VAL A 71 10.11 22.03 -0.50
CA VAL A 71 9.41 20.77 -0.80
C VAL A 71 8.20 21.04 -1.68
N THR A 72 8.23 20.54 -2.91
CA THR A 72 7.10 20.64 -3.85
C THR A 72 6.24 19.40 -3.80
N ILE A 73 4.96 19.56 -3.44
CA ILE A 73 4.01 18.46 -3.31
C ILE A 73 3.39 18.13 -4.67
N LYS A 74 3.36 16.83 -4.98
CA LYS A 74 2.58 16.24 -6.07
C LYS A 74 1.59 15.24 -5.48
N THR A 75 0.38 15.19 -6.00
CA THR A 75 -0.63 14.22 -5.57
C THR A 75 -1.14 13.36 -6.71
N GLY A 76 -1.61 12.16 -6.39
CA GLY A 76 -2.20 11.23 -7.36
C GLY A 76 -2.38 9.83 -6.80
N ASP A 77 -2.71 8.88 -7.67
CA ASP A 77 -2.84 7.47 -7.31
C ASP A 77 -1.48 6.85 -6.98
N GLN A 78 -1.33 6.35 -5.76
CA GLN A 78 -0.09 5.75 -5.27
C GLN A 78 0.33 4.54 -6.09
N LEU A 79 -0.59 3.59 -6.32
CA LEU A 79 -0.25 2.35 -7.02
C LEU A 79 0.09 2.61 -8.49
N GLY A 80 -0.70 3.45 -9.17
CA GLY A 80 -0.40 3.88 -10.54
C GLY A 80 0.94 4.61 -10.65
N GLY A 81 1.30 5.43 -9.66
CA GLY A 81 2.62 6.06 -9.57
C GLY A 81 3.76 5.05 -9.44
N LEU A 82 3.57 3.99 -8.66
CA LEU A 82 4.56 2.92 -8.49
C LEU A 82 4.67 2.02 -9.73
N ASP A 83 3.57 1.74 -10.40
CA ASP A 83 3.56 0.95 -11.64
C ASP A 83 4.31 1.68 -12.77
N ASN A 84 4.28 3.01 -12.78
CA ASN A 84 5.02 3.83 -13.74
C ASN A 84 6.45 4.16 -13.29
N LEU A 85 6.87 3.79 -12.08
CA LEU A 85 8.13 4.25 -11.47
C LEU A 85 9.37 3.93 -12.32
N SER A 86 9.41 2.75 -12.96
CA SER A 86 10.54 2.38 -13.84
C SER A 86 10.69 3.36 -15.01
N LEU A 87 9.59 3.75 -15.64
CA LEU A 87 9.58 4.71 -16.74
C LEU A 87 9.93 6.13 -16.24
N ASP A 88 9.39 6.51 -15.08
CA ASP A 88 9.65 7.82 -14.49
C ASP A 88 11.09 7.95 -14.02
N ASN A 89 11.70 6.89 -13.47
CA ASN A 89 13.13 6.86 -13.17
C ASN A 89 13.97 7.04 -14.43
N GLN A 90 13.68 6.31 -15.52
CA GLN A 90 14.43 6.41 -16.78
C GLN A 90 14.32 7.80 -17.40
N SER A 91 13.16 8.45 -17.30
CA SER A 91 12.92 9.79 -17.85
C SER A 91 13.30 10.94 -16.90
N GLY A 92 13.71 10.63 -15.66
CA GLY A 92 14.01 11.62 -14.62
C GLY A 92 12.78 12.41 -14.14
N LYS A 93 11.59 11.83 -14.22
CA LYS A 93 10.32 12.44 -13.79
C LYS A 93 9.83 11.93 -12.43
N ALA A 94 10.44 10.87 -11.90
CA ALA A 94 10.09 10.35 -10.58
C ALA A 94 10.23 11.47 -9.52
N ALA A 95 9.37 11.45 -8.52
CA ALA A 95 9.52 12.34 -7.38
C ALA A 95 10.74 11.91 -6.54
N ASP A 96 11.27 12.81 -5.71
CA ASP A 96 12.42 12.51 -4.86
C ASP A 96 12.03 11.64 -3.66
N VAL A 97 10.80 11.81 -3.14
CA VAL A 97 10.23 10.99 -2.07
C VAL A 97 8.80 10.60 -2.43
N MET A 98 8.49 9.32 -2.24
CA MET A 98 7.16 8.75 -2.46
C MET A 98 6.77 7.84 -1.29
N MET A 99 5.51 7.38 -1.28
CA MET A 99 5.05 6.32 -0.38
C MET A 99 4.83 5.03 -1.16
N ALA A 100 5.13 3.87 -0.56
CA ALA A 100 4.86 2.56 -1.16
C ALA A 100 4.39 1.56 -0.10
N PRO A 101 3.44 0.66 -0.44
CA PRO A 101 3.14 -0.50 0.39
C PRO A 101 4.38 -1.41 0.55
N TYR A 102 4.48 -2.08 1.68
CA TYR A 102 5.69 -2.88 2.02
C TYR A 102 5.99 -3.99 1.02
N ASP A 103 4.98 -4.64 0.44
CA ASP A 103 5.16 -5.68 -0.59
C ASP A 103 5.81 -5.15 -1.87
N ARG A 104 5.65 -3.86 -2.17
CA ARG A 104 6.27 -3.22 -3.33
C ARG A 104 7.70 -2.76 -3.06
N VAL A 105 8.03 -2.43 -1.80
CA VAL A 105 9.35 -1.89 -1.43
C VAL A 105 10.46 -2.86 -1.78
N GLY A 106 10.30 -4.14 -1.45
CA GLY A 106 11.34 -5.14 -1.69
C GLY A 106 11.58 -5.41 -3.16
N SER A 107 10.53 -5.58 -3.96
CA SER A 107 10.63 -5.80 -5.40
C SER A 107 11.23 -4.59 -6.11
N LEU A 108 10.72 -3.39 -5.86
CA LEU A 108 11.24 -2.16 -6.44
C LEU A 108 12.71 -1.91 -6.06
N GLY A 109 13.10 -2.24 -4.83
CA GLY A 109 14.49 -2.13 -4.38
C GLY A 109 15.42 -3.11 -5.10
N THR A 110 15.04 -4.39 -5.18
CA THR A 110 15.82 -5.42 -5.90
C THR A 110 15.93 -5.18 -7.40
N ASP A 111 14.89 -4.58 -7.99
CA ASP A 111 14.84 -4.20 -9.40
C ASP A 111 15.59 -2.88 -9.70
N GLY A 112 16.27 -2.31 -8.68
CA GLY A 112 17.07 -1.08 -8.82
C GLY A 112 16.25 0.20 -9.01
N GLN A 113 14.95 0.16 -8.70
CA GLN A 113 14.06 1.31 -8.83
C GLN A 113 14.14 2.26 -7.63
N LEU A 114 14.67 1.79 -6.49
CA LEU A 114 14.80 2.55 -5.25
C LEU A 114 16.26 2.70 -4.84
N SER A 115 16.58 3.82 -4.21
CA SER A 115 17.81 4.02 -3.44
C SER A 115 17.71 3.33 -2.08
N GLU A 116 18.84 2.87 -1.54
CA GLU A 116 18.89 2.40 -0.16
C GLU A 116 18.61 3.56 0.81
N VAL A 117 17.88 3.27 1.87
CA VAL A 117 17.52 4.22 2.92
C VAL A 117 18.25 3.87 4.21
N THR A 118 18.85 4.85 4.86
CA THR A 118 19.39 4.70 6.21
C THR A 118 18.31 5.06 7.23
N LEU A 119 17.96 4.15 8.13
CA LEU A 119 17.02 4.45 9.20
C LEU A 119 17.74 5.15 10.33
N SER A 120 17.33 6.37 10.63
CA SER A 120 17.83 7.13 11.79
C SER A 120 17.27 6.58 13.11
N ASP A 121 17.94 6.88 14.23
CA ASP A 121 17.43 6.54 15.57
C ASP A 121 16.08 7.21 15.87
N GLY A 122 15.77 8.32 15.20
CA GLY A 122 14.50 9.04 15.31
C GLY A 122 13.31 8.29 14.71
N ALA A 123 13.55 7.34 13.79
CA ALA A 123 12.50 6.50 13.20
C ALA A 123 11.84 5.56 14.23
N LYS A 124 12.55 5.22 15.33
CA LYS A 124 12.03 4.32 16.39
C LYS A 124 11.35 3.06 15.84
N THR A 125 11.95 2.49 14.79
CA THR A 125 11.42 1.33 14.07
C THR A 125 11.71 0.05 14.84
N ASP A 126 10.70 -0.79 15.06
CA ASP A 126 10.88 -2.13 15.60
C ASP A 126 11.42 -3.13 14.53
N ASP A 127 11.93 -4.28 14.99
CA ASP A 127 12.52 -5.28 14.09
C ASP A 127 11.50 -5.85 13.10
N THR A 128 10.23 -5.96 13.50
CA THR A 128 9.16 -6.47 12.64
C THR A 128 8.94 -5.53 11.46
N THR A 129 8.68 -4.24 11.72
CA THR A 129 8.46 -3.25 10.66
C THR A 129 9.70 -3.03 9.82
N LYS A 130 10.90 -3.05 10.40
CA LYS A 130 12.16 -2.98 9.68
C LYS A 130 12.33 -4.16 8.71
N SER A 131 11.93 -5.36 9.12
CA SER A 131 12.01 -6.55 8.27
C SER A 131 11.17 -6.45 7.00
N LEU A 132 10.04 -5.73 7.04
CA LEU A 132 9.12 -5.54 5.92
C LEU A 132 9.70 -4.65 4.80
N VAL A 133 10.71 -3.84 5.10
CA VAL A 133 11.38 -2.95 4.13
C VAL A 133 12.81 -3.38 3.83
N THR A 134 13.25 -4.54 4.36
CA THR A 134 14.61 -5.05 4.21
C THR A 134 14.63 -6.29 3.32
N VAL A 135 15.37 -6.24 2.21
CA VAL A 135 15.59 -7.38 1.31
C VAL A 135 17.09 -7.51 1.00
N GLY A 136 17.62 -8.73 1.09
CA GLY A 136 19.05 -8.97 0.86
C GLY A 136 19.99 -8.20 1.80
N GLY A 137 19.52 -7.85 3.00
CA GLY A 137 20.26 -7.07 3.99
C GLY A 137 20.25 -5.56 3.75
N LYS A 138 19.57 -5.07 2.72
CA LYS A 138 19.46 -3.66 2.35
C LYS A 138 18.06 -3.13 2.69
N VAL A 139 17.99 -1.92 3.21
CA VAL A 139 16.74 -1.24 3.54
C VAL A 139 16.36 -0.31 2.39
N TYR A 140 15.16 -0.48 1.83
CA TYR A 140 14.71 0.29 0.66
C TYR A 140 13.55 1.26 0.96
N GLY A 141 13.19 1.41 2.22
CA GLY A 141 12.17 2.37 2.64
C GLY A 141 12.20 2.61 4.15
N ALA A 142 11.70 3.75 4.57
CA ALA A 142 11.53 4.07 5.98
C ALA A 142 10.07 3.81 6.40
N PRO A 143 9.81 2.88 7.34
CA PRO A 143 8.47 2.56 7.77
C PRO A 143 7.69 3.78 8.24
N ALA A 144 6.51 4.00 7.67
CA ALA A 144 5.63 5.11 8.00
C ALA A 144 4.36 4.67 8.73
N VAL A 145 3.75 3.57 8.26
CA VAL A 145 2.44 3.09 8.71
C VAL A 145 2.48 1.59 8.91
N ILE A 146 1.80 1.10 9.93
CA ILE A 146 1.41 -0.31 10.04
C ILE A 146 -0.09 -0.45 9.73
N GLU A 147 -0.46 -1.50 9.02
CA GLU A 147 -1.83 -1.77 8.60
C GLU A 147 -2.20 -3.23 8.81
N SER A 148 -3.46 -3.45 9.12
CA SER A 148 -4.13 -4.74 8.98
C SER A 148 -5.60 -4.48 8.73
N LEU A 149 -6.29 -5.45 8.13
CA LEU A 149 -7.74 -5.40 8.01
C LEU A 149 -8.39 -5.47 9.39
N VAL A 150 -9.55 -4.83 9.51
CA VAL A 150 -10.38 -4.84 10.72
C VAL A 150 -11.83 -5.09 10.35
N MET A 151 -12.67 -5.32 11.35
CA MET A 151 -14.11 -5.35 11.15
C MET A 151 -14.71 -4.00 11.52
N TYR A 152 -15.43 -3.39 10.58
CA TYR A 152 -16.37 -2.30 10.86
C TYR A 152 -17.75 -2.88 11.11
N TYR A 153 -18.49 -2.36 12.10
CA TYR A 153 -19.87 -2.73 12.35
C TYR A 153 -20.75 -1.50 12.57
N ASN A 154 -21.99 -1.57 12.11
CA ASN A 154 -22.95 -0.46 12.23
C ASN A 154 -23.68 -0.54 13.58
N LYS A 155 -23.42 0.43 14.47
CA LYS A 155 -23.99 0.50 15.83
C LYS A 155 -25.50 0.75 15.85
N ASP A 156 -26.09 1.26 14.74
CA ASP A 156 -27.53 1.43 14.61
C ASP A 156 -28.24 0.10 14.32
N LEU A 157 -27.52 -0.87 13.74
CA LEU A 157 -28.04 -2.18 13.36
C LEU A 157 -27.74 -3.27 14.38
N ILE A 158 -26.54 -3.25 14.98
CA ILE A 158 -26.11 -4.22 16.01
C ILE A 158 -25.43 -3.50 17.17
N LYS A 159 -25.71 -3.93 18.39
CA LYS A 159 -25.24 -3.25 19.62
C LYS A 159 -23.80 -3.56 19.97
N GLU A 160 -23.34 -4.75 19.61
CA GLU A 160 -22.00 -5.24 19.92
C GLU A 160 -21.34 -5.81 18.66
N ALA A 161 -20.02 -5.71 18.60
CA ALA A 161 -19.23 -6.34 17.55
C ALA A 161 -19.39 -7.87 17.60
N PRO A 162 -19.66 -8.55 16.47
CA PRO A 162 -19.58 -10.00 16.36
C PRO A 162 -18.21 -10.51 16.82
N LYS A 163 -18.18 -11.60 17.59
CA LYS A 163 -16.96 -12.19 18.13
C LYS A 163 -16.50 -13.44 17.39
N THR A 164 -17.45 -14.09 16.71
CA THR A 164 -17.23 -15.30 15.93
C THR A 164 -17.89 -15.19 14.56
N PHE A 165 -17.39 -15.94 13.59
CA PHE A 165 -18.08 -16.04 12.29
C PHE A 165 -19.49 -16.68 12.42
N ALA A 166 -19.72 -17.48 13.45
CA ALA A 166 -21.07 -17.98 13.75
C ALA A 166 -22.05 -16.84 14.11
N ASP A 167 -21.59 -15.77 14.77
CA ASP A 167 -22.41 -14.59 15.02
C ASP A 167 -22.80 -13.89 13.70
N LEU A 168 -21.86 -13.78 12.76
CA LEU A 168 -22.12 -13.24 11.41
C LEU A 168 -23.09 -14.12 10.62
N GLU A 169 -22.94 -15.44 10.70
CA GLU A 169 -23.86 -16.41 10.06
C GLU A 169 -25.28 -16.31 10.66
N ASN A 170 -25.40 -16.03 11.95
CA ASN A 170 -26.70 -15.81 12.57
C ASN A 170 -27.33 -14.49 12.12
N LEU A 171 -26.55 -13.41 11.98
CA LEU A 171 -27.04 -12.16 11.40
C LEU A 171 -27.52 -12.36 9.97
N ALA A 172 -26.85 -13.18 9.18
CA ALA A 172 -27.23 -13.48 7.80
C ALA A 172 -28.60 -14.18 7.64
N LYS A 173 -29.14 -14.75 8.73
CA LYS A 173 -30.47 -15.37 8.73
C LYS A 173 -31.61 -14.37 9.00
N ASP A 174 -31.28 -13.16 9.46
CA ASP A 174 -32.27 -12.14 9.78
C ASP A 174 -32.74 -11.46 8.49
N SER A 175 -34.05 -11.57 8.23
CA SER A 175 -34.69 -11.04 7.01
C SER A 175 -34.57 -9.51 6.86
N LYS A 176 -34.27 -8.78 7.94
CA LYS A 176 -34.04 -7.32 7.85
C LYS A 176 -32.83 -6.95 6.99
N TYR A 177 -31.91 -7.91 6.77
CA TYR A 177 -30.74 -7.76 5.91
C TYR A 177 -30.92 -8.40 4.52
N ALA A 178 -32.14 -8.80 4.16
CA ALA A 178 -32.41 -9.33 2.84
C ALA A 178 -32.07 -8.29 1.76
N PHE A 179 -31.34 -8.70 0.75
CA PHE A 179 -30.97 -7.82 -0.36
C PHE A 179 -32.14 -7.67 -1.33
N ALA A 180 -32.60 -6.43 -1.51
CA ALA A 180 -33.74 -6.16 -2.39
C ALA A 180 -33.41 -6.51 -3.86
N GLY A 181 -34.28 -7.29 -4.48
CA GLY A 181 -34.15 -7.67 -5.90
C GLY A 181 -33.43 -9.00 -6.17
N GLU A 182 -32.91 -9.68 -5.12
CA GLU A 182 -32.33 -11.01 -5.23
C GLU A 182 -32.80 -11.90 -4.08
N ASP A 183 -33.74 -12.79 -4.35
CA ASP A 183 -34.32 -13.70 -3.35
C ASP A 183 -33.26 -14.57 -2.68
N GLY A 184 -33.35 -14.69 -1.35
CA GLY A 184 -32.45 -15.49 -0.54
C GLY A 184 -31.05 -14.89 -0.33
N LYS A 185 -30.82 -13.66 -0.83
CA LYS A 185 -29.55 -12.95 -0.64
C LYS A 185 -29.59 -11.99 0.55
N THR A 186 -28.46 -11.80 1.18
CA THR A 186 -28.29 -10.97 2.38
C THR A 186 -27.07 -10.06 2.29
N THR A 187 -27.18 -8.89 2.92
CA THR A 187 -26.08 -7.94 3.12
C THR A 187 -25.71 -7.80 4.61
N ALA A 188 -26.14 -8.71 5.47
CA ALA A 188 -25.83 -8.66 6.90
C ALA A 188 -24.33 -8.51 7.18
N PHE A 189 -23.52 -9.25 6.45
CA PHE A 189 -22.05 -9.17 6.46
C PHE A 189 -21.54 -9.25 5.04
N LEU A 190 -20.54 -8.41 4.71
CA LEU A 190 -19.88 -8.38 3.40
C LEU A 190 -18.37 -8.29 3.56
N ALA A 191 -17.65 -8.99 2.70
CA ALA A 191 -16.19 -8.90 2.57
C ALA A 191 -15.78 -9.21 1.13
N ASP A 192 -14.79 -8.49 0.60
CA ASP A 192 -14.29 -8.71 -0.77
C ASP A 192 -13.30 -9.88 -0.81
N TRP A 193 -13.81 -11.10 -0.80
CA TRP A 193 -12.95 -12.29 -0.86
C TRP A 193 -12.65 -12.77 -2.29
N THR A 194 -12.99 -12.01 -3.32
CA THR A 194 -12.36 -12.16 -4.63
C THR A 194 -11.03 -11.39 -4.72
N ASN A 195 -10.82 -10.41 -3.85
CA ASN A 195 -9.55 -9.74 -3.69
C ASN A 195 -8.66 -10.50 -2.70
N PHE A 196 -7.50 -10.97 -3.16
CA PHE A 196 -6.61 -11.83 -2.37
C PHE A 196 -6.09 -11.16 -1.10
N TYR A 197 -5.88 -9.84 -1.10
CA TYR A 197 -5.47 -9.12 0.10
C TYR A 197 -6.49 -9.25 1.24
N TYR A 198 -7.78 -9.15 0.89
CA TYR A 198 -8.85 -9.32 1.85
C TYR A 198 -9.10 -10.80 2.22
N ALA A 199 -9.00 -11.71 1.26
CA ALA A 199 -9.27 -13.13 1.48
C ALA A 199 -8.14 -13.85 2.23
N TYR A 200 -6.91 -13.35 2.15
CA TYR A 200 -5.75 -14.04 2.71
C TYR A 200 -5.91 -14.42 4.16
N GLY A 201 -6.46 -13.52 4.99
CA GLY A 201 -6.65 -13.80 6.41
C GLY A 201 -7.59 -14.98 6.71
N LEU A 202 -8.60 -15.19 5.86
CA LEU A 202 -9.46 -16.37 5.92
C LEU A 202 -8.69 -17.64 5.59
N LEU A 203 -7.86 -17.60 4.54
CA LEU A 203 -7.06 -18.75 4.12
C LEU A 203 -5.97 -19.07 5.15
N ALA A 204 -5.25 -18.05 5.61
CA ALA A 204 -4.15 -18.20 6.57
C ALA A 204 -4.63 -18.68 7.94
N GLY A 205 -5.78 -18.21 8.41
CA GLY A 205 -6.41 -18.71 9.64
C GLY A 205 -6.85 -20.17 9.54
N ASN A 206 -6.95 -20.73 8.33
CA ASN A 206 -7.12 -22.16 8.08
C ASN A 206 -5.79 -22.90 7.83
N GLY A 207 -4.65 -22.20 7.84
CA GLY A 207 -3.33 -22.81 7.70
C GLY A 207 -2.67 -22.67 6.31
N ALA A 208 -3.24 -21.83 5.45
CA ALA A 208 -2.55 -21.44 4.21
C ALA A 208 -1.40 -20.47 4.47
N TYR A 209 -0.46 -20.41 3.55
CA TYR A 209 0.59 -19.39 3.51
C TYR A 209 0.94 -19.11 2.05
N VAL A 210 1.50 -17.92 1.78
CA VAL A 210 1.94 -17.59 0.41
C VAL A 210 3.22 -18.36 0.12
N PHE A 211 4.29 -18.04 0.83
CA PHE A 211 5.60 -18.67 0.67
C PHE A 211 6.08 -19.24 2.00
N GLY A 212 6.75 -20.38 1.96
CA GLY A 212 7.38 -21.01 3.13
C GLY A 212 8.46 -20.11 3.75
N ASP A 213 8.97 -20.53 4.92
CA ASP A 213 10.00 -19.80 5.66
C ASP A 213 9.62 -18.32 5.90
N ASN A 214 8.43 -18.11 6.47
CA ASN A 214 7.88 -16.77 6.75
C ASN A 214 7.90 -15.83 5.53
N GLY A 215 7.50 -16.34 4.37
CA GLY A 215 7.39 -15.55 3.15
C GLY A 215 8.67 -15.42 2.33
N LYS A 216 9.75 -16.11 2.69
CA LYS A 216 11.08 -15.99 2.04
C LYS A 216 11.37 -17.12 1.04
N ASN A 217 10.72 -18.27 1.16
CA ASN A 217 10.94 -19.42 0.30
C ASN A 217 9.86 -19.54 -0.78
N SER A 218 10.08 -18.91 -1.92
CA SER A 218 9.13 -18.94 -3.06
C SER A 218 9.00 -20.30 -3.75
N LYS A 219 9.83 -21.29 -3.41
CA LYS A 219 9.69 -22.68 -3.92
C LYS A 219 8.62 -23.46 -3.16
N ASP A 220 8.30 -23.06 -1.95
CA ASP A 220 7.25 -23.63 -1.11
C ASP A 220 6.04 -22.68 -1.08
N ILE A 221 4.95 -23.07 -1.75
CA ILE A 221 3.74 -22.27 -1.92
C ILE A 221 2.56 -22.98 -1.28
N GLY A 222 2.03 -22.42 -0.20
CA GLY A 222 0.96 -23.02 0.60
C GLY A 222 -0.47 -22.63 0.20
N LEU A 223 -0.66 -22.09 -1.02
CA LEU A 223 -1.99 -21.65 -1.49
C LEU A 223 -2.86 -22.78 -2.07
N ALA A 224 -2.35 -24.02 -2.10
CA ALA A 224 -3.12 -25.21 -2.48
C ALA A 224 -3.08 -26.33 -1.43
N ASN A 225 -2.67 -26.01 -0.20
CA ASN A 225 -2.75 -26.96 0.91
C ASN A 225 -4.21 -27.12 1.41
N ASP A 226 -4.46 -28.09 2.26
CA ASP A 226 -5.82 -28.38 2.77
C ASP A 226 -6.45 -27.16 3.47
N GLY A 227 -5.64 -26.33 4.14
CA GLY A 227 -6.11 -25.10 4.79
C GLY A 227 -6.57 -24.05 3.79
N ALA A 228 -5.84 -23.85 2.70
CA ALA A 228 -6.23 -22.96 1.61
C ALA A 228 -7.56 -23.41 0.99
N ILE A 229 -7.67 -24.71 0.67
CA ILE A 229 -8.89 -25.30 0.10
C ILE A 229 -10.07 -25.09 1.04
N ALA A 230 -9.93 -25.41 2.35
CA ALA A 230 -11.00 -25.21 3.34
C ALA A 230 -11.43 -23.74 3.46
N GLY A 231 -10.48 -22.79 3.43
CA GLY A 231 -10.77 -21.36 3.45
C GLY A 231 -11.55 -20.90 2.22
N ILE A 232 -11.18 -21.39 1.02
CA ILE A 232 -11.86 -21.09 -0.25
C ILE A 232 -13.28 -21.67 -0.25
N GLU A 233 -13.45 -22.91 0.20
CA GLU A 233 -14.77 -23.54 0.34
C GLU A 233 -15.67 -22.77 1.30
N TYR A 234 -15.13 -22.31 2.43
CA TYR A 234 -15.87 -21.48 3.36
C TYR A 234 -16.25 -20.13 2.74
N ALA A 235 -15.35 -19.46 2.03
CA ALA A 235 -15.68 -18.24 1.30
C ALA A 235 -16.85 -18.46 0.34
N LYS A 236 -16.84 -19.56 -0.43
CA LYS A 236 -17.94 -19.90 -1.35
C LYS A 236 -19.29 -19.96 -0.64
N THR A 237 -19.36 -20.49 0.59
CA THR A 237 -20.63 -20.55 1.34
C THR A 237 -21.24 -19.16 1.61
N TRP A 238 -20.39 -18.10 1.68
CA TRP A 238 -20.83 -16.74 1.81
C TRP A 238 -21.26 -16.14 0.47
N TYR A 239 -20.53 -16.40 -0.61
CA TYR A 239 -20.92 -15.98 -1.96
C TYR A 239 -22.26 -16.60 -2.40
N ASP A 240 -22.58 -17.81 -1.92
CA ASP A 240 -23.90 -18.43 -2.13
C ASP A 240 -25.03 -17.66 -1.41
N LYS A 241 -24.72 -16.85 -0.37
CA LYS A 241 -25.67 -16.00 0.38
C LYS A 241 -25.65 -14.53 -0.05
N TRP A 242 -24.52 -14.05 -0.59
CA TRP A 242 -24.36 -12.64 -0.98
C TRP A 242 -24.97 -12.31 -2.34
N PRO A 243 -25.29 -11.03 -2.60
CA PRO A 243 -25.73 -10.58 -3.91
C PRO A 243 -24.72 -10.93 -5.00
N LYS A 244 -25.17 -11.15 -6.23
CA LYS A 244 -24.29 -11.47 -7.37
C LYS A 244 -23.21 -10.40 -7.63
N GLY A 245 -23.50 -9.14 -7.33
CA GLY A 245 -22.53 -8.07 -7.41
C GLY A 245 -21.26 -8.27 -6.59
N MET A 246 -21.31 -9.13 -5.56
CA MET A 246 -20.10 -9.52 -4.80
C MET A 246 -19.12 -10.40 -5.57
N GLN A 247 -19.52 -10.98 -6.70
CA GLN A 247 -18.63 -11.72 -7.60
C GLN A 247 -17.95 -10.81 -8.66
N ASP A 248 -18.28 -9.53 -8.69
CA ASP A 248 -17.60 -8.57 -9.55
C ASP A 248 -16.25 -8.18 -8.92
N THR A 249 -15.16 -8.68 -9.46
CA THR A 249 -13.80 -8.49 -8.94
C THR A 249 -13.31 -7.03 -8.97
N GLU A 250 -14.00 -6.16 -9.67
CA GLU A 250 -13.67 -4.72 -9.72
C GLU A 250 -14.72 -3.87 -8.97
N GLY A 251 -15.96 -4.35 -8.89
CA GLY A 251 -17.08 -3.61 -8.32
C GLY A 251 -17.44 -3.97 -6.89
N ALA A 252 -17.03 -5.16 -6.39
CA ALA A 252 -17.41 -5.65 -5.06
C ALA A 252 -17.07 -4.68 -3.93
N GLY A 253 -15.87 -4.10 -3.94
CA GLY A 253 -15.44 -3.12 -2.94
C GLY A 253 -16.35 -1.88 -2.89
N ASN A 254 -16.81 -1.39 -4.06
CA ASN A 254 -17.75 -0.26 -4.13
C ASN A 254 -19.14 -0.66 -3.61
N LEU A 255 -19.61 -1.87 -3.92
CA LEU A 255 -20.87 -2.40 -3.38
C LEU A 255 -20.82 -2.47 -1.86
N ILE A 256 -19.77 -3.04 -1.28
CA ILE A 256 -19.57 -3.14 0.17
C ILE A 256 -19.60 -1.75 0.81
N GLN A 257 -18.81 -0.83 0.29
CA GLN A 257 -18.75 0.54 0.81
C GLN A 257 -20.12 1.22 0.76
N THR A 258 -20.84 1.14 -0.37
CA THR A 258 -22.15 1.75 -0.56
C THR A 258 -23.17 1.14 0.41
N GLN A 259 -23.25 -0.18 0.52
CA GLN A 259 -24.18 -0.85 1.42
C GLN A 259 -23.93 -0.49 2.88
N PHE A 260 -22.67 -0.34 3.29
CA PHE A 260 -22.32 0.06 4.65
C PHE A 260 -22.63 1.54 4.90
N GLN A 261 -22.30 2.44 3.97
CA GLN A 261 -22.60 3.89 4.06
C GLN A 261 -24.11 4.17 4.11
N GLU A 262 -24.91 3.39 3.39
CA GLU A 262 -26.37 3.50 3.38
C GLU A 262 -27.05 2.83 4.60
N GLY A 263 -26.27 2.27 5.53
CA GLY A 263 -26.82 1.60 6.73
C GLY A 263 -27.54 0.29 6.45
N LYS A 264 -27.23 -0.39 5.35
CA LYS A 264 -27.88 -1.64 4.92
C LYS A 264 -27.07 -2.90 5.28
N THR A 265 -25.86 -2.74 5.81
CA THR A 265 -24.95 -3.82 6.18
C THR A 265 -24.56 -3.68 7.64
N ALA A 266 -24.68 -4.79 8.41
CA ALA A 266 -24.37 -4.78 9.84
C ALA A 266 -22.87 -4.81 10.10
N ALA A 267 -22.08 -5.54 9.30
CA ALA A 267 -20.64 -5.64 9.45
C ALA A 267 -19.93 -5.84 8.11
N ILE A 268 -18.71 -5.30 8.02
CA ILE A 268 -17.81 -5.49 6.86
C ILE A 268 -16.38 -5.73 7.33
N ILE A 269 -15.57 -6.37 6.50
CA ILE A 269 -14.12 -6.39 6.65
C ILE A 269 -13.54 -5.36 5.69
N ASP A 270 -12.77 -4.39 6.21
CA ASP A 270 -12.04 -3.42 5.40
C ASP A 270 -10.81 -2.89 6.18
N GLY A 271 -10.02 -2.04 5.55
CA GLY A 271 -8.83 -1.46 6.17
C GLY A 271 -9.07 -0.09 6.81
N PRO A 272 -8.08 0.43 7.58
CA PRO A 272 -8.18 1.73 8.26
C PRO A 272 -8.38 2.90 7.28
N TRP A 273 -7.95 2.77 6.03
CA TRP A 273 -8.13 3.78 4.97
C TRP A 273 -9.59 4.10 4.64
N LYS A 274 -10.56 3.26 5.05
CA LYS A 274 -12.00 3.51 4.84
C LYS A 274 -12.65 4.34 5.95
N ALA A 275 -11.99 4.50 7.09
CA ALA A 275 -12.57 5.16 8.26
C ALA A 275 -13.07 6.58 7.95
N GLN A 276 -12.28 7.36 7.20
CA GLN A 276 -12.68 8.72 6.84
C GLN A 276 -13.92 8.74 5.94
N ALA A 277 -14.02 7.86 4.96
CA ALA A 277 -15.20 7.77 4.07
C ALA A 277 -16.47 7.41 4.84
N PHE A 278 -16.40 6.55 5.85
CA PHE A 278 -17.54 6.22 6.70
C PHE A 278 -17.91 7.35 7.65
N LYS A 279 -16.94 8.08 8.16
CA LYS A 279 -17.15 9.28 8.98
C LYS A 279 -17.84 10.39 8.18
N ASP A 280 -17.39 10.65 6.95
CA ASP A 280 -17.98 11.64 6.06
C ASP A 280 -19.41 11.29 5.66
N ALA A 281 -19.70 10.00 5.49
CA ALA A 281 -21.04 9.48 5.28
C ALA A 281 -21.90 9.47 6.56
N LYS A 282 -21.35 9.87 7.72
CA LYS A 282 -22.01 9.92 9.02
C LYS A 282 -22.56 8.57 9.49
N VAL A 283 -21.90 7.48 9.13
CA VAL A 283 -22.24 6.15 9.63
C VAL A 283 -21.89 6.08 11.12
N ASN A 284 -22.82 5.64 11.94
CA ASN A 284 -22.58 5.35 13.37
C ASN A 284 -21.92 3.97 13.49
N TYR A 285 -20.61 3.92 13.22
CA TYR A 285 -19.87 2.65 13.21
C TYR A 285 -19.03 2.45 14.48
N GLY A 286 -18.71 1.19 14.73
CA GLY A 286 -17.64 0.77 15.63
C GLY A 286 -16.62 -0.05 14.86
N VAL A 287 -15.43 -0.20 15.46
CA VAL A 287 -14.34 -1.00 14.88
C VAL A 287 -13.88 -2.04 15.89
N ALA A 288 -13.65 -3.25 15.42
CA ALA A 288 -13.17 -4.37 16.24
C ALA A 288 -12.18 -5.23 15.45
N THR A 289 -11.48 -6.13 16.14
CA THR A 289 -10.77 -7.22 15.46
C THR A 289 -11.74 -8.07 14.67
N ILE A 290 -11.28 -8.64 13.56
CA ILE A 290 -12.08 -9.57 12.77
C ILE A 290 -12.39 -10.79 13.64
N PRO A 291 -13.64 -11.30 13.63
CA PRO A 291 -14.06 -12.41 14.47
C PRO A 291 -13.25 -13.69 14.26
N THR A 292 -13.27 -14.58 15.26
CA THR A 292 -12.66 -15.90 15.13
C THR A 292 -13.39 -16.76 14.10
N LEU A 293 -12.63 -17.48 13.30
CA LEU A 293 -13.10 -18.39 12.27
C LEU A 293 -13.85 -19.61 12.87
N PRO A 294 -14.63 -20.37 12.06
CA PRO A 294 -15.34 -21.55 12.55
C PRO A 294 -14.45 -22.64 13.16
N ASN A 295 -13.17 -22.69 12.78
CA ASN A 295 -12.17 -23.58 13.36
C ASN A 295 -11.60 -23.09 14.69
N GLY A 296 -12.08 -21.97 15.23
CA GLY A 296 -11.63 -21.35 16.49
C GLY A 296 -10.31 -20.59 16.37
N LYS A 297 -9.74 -20.40 15.17
CA LYS A 297 -8.54 -19.63 14.92
C LYS A 297 -8.86 -18.18 14.56
N ASP A 298 -7.87 -17.32 14.71
CA ASP A 298 -7.98 -15.93 14.29
C ASP A 298 -7.99 -15.81 12.76
N TYR A 299 -8.66 -14.77 12.27
CA TYR A 299 -8.51 -14.30 10.90
C TYR A 299 -7.13 -13.65 10.77
N SER A 300 -6.16 -14.38 10.21
CA SER A 300 -4.74 -13.98 10.15
C SER A 300 -4.47 -13.14 8.89
N ALA A 301 -5.02 -11.92 8.85
CA ALA A 301 -4.81 -10.99 7.74
C ALA A 301 -3.33 -10.70 7.49
N PHE A 302 -3.00 -10.10 6.35
CA PHE A 302 -1.66 -9.55 6.16
C PHE A 302 -1.37 -8.46 7.19
N GLY A 303 -0.20 -8.54 7.83
CA GLY A 303 0.45 -7.45 8.53
C GLY A 303 1.30 -6.70 7.53
N GLY A 304 0.80 -5.57 7.09
CA GLY A 304 1.40 -4.72 6.09
C GLY A 304 1.60 -3.31 6.59
N GLY A 305 1.62 -2.40 5.68
CA GLY A 305 1.74 -0.96 5.90
C GLY A 305 2.43 -0.28 4.74
N LYS A 306 2.90 0.94 5.00
CA LYS A 306 3.50 1.80 3.99
C LYS A 306 4.85 2.35 4.48
N ALA A 307 5.76 2.55 3.55
CA ALA A 307 7.05 3.19 3.79
C ALA A 307 7.23 4.42 2.91
N TRP A 308 7.99 5.38 3.40
CA TRP A 308 8.57 6.43 2.57
C TRP A 308 9.74 5.83 1.81
N ILE A 309 9.75 6.01 0.49
CA ILE A 309 10.75 5.48 -0.43
C ILE A 309 11.43 6.62 -1.19
N ILE A 310 12.66 6.36 -1.64
CA ILE A 310 13.44 7.28 -2.44
C ILE A 310 13.70 6.63 -3.81
N PRO A 311 13.05 7.09 -4.90
CA PRO A 311 13.32 6.63 -6.25
C PRO A 311 14.79 6.75 -6.64
N SER A 312 15.31 5.76 -7.39
CA SER A 312 16.74 5.67 -7.71
C SER A 312 17.26 6.77 -8.64
N SER A 313 16.36 7.46 -9.35
CA SER A 313 16.72 8.55 -10.26
C SER A 313 16.86 9.92 -9.60
N THR A 314 16.59 10.03 -8.29
CA THR A 314 16.74 11.32 -7.59
C THR A 314 18.15 11.86 -7.72
N LYS A 315 18.25 13.14 -7.99
CA LYS A 315 19.54 13.89 -7.99
C LYS A 315 19.81 14.54 -6.62
N ASN A 316 18.86 14.43 -5.71
CA ASN A 316 18.84 15.09 -4.41
C ASN A 316 18.88 14.07 -3.26
N LEU A 317 19.62 12.94 -3.42
CA LEU A 317 19.55 11.80 -2.49
C LEU A 317 19.76 12.21 -1.02
N GLU A 318 20.75 13.05 -0.73
CA GLU A 318 21.03 13.50 0.65
C GLU A 318 19.86 14.32 1.21
N ALA A 319 19.28 15.23 0.41
CA ALA A 319 18.14 16.03 0.84
C ALA A 319 16.87 15.17 1.02
N ALA A 320 16.64 14.21 0.10
CA ALA A 320 15.56 13.25 0.18
C ALA A 320 15.68 12.37 1.43
N GLN A 321 16.89 11.88 1.75
CA GLN A 321 17.15 11.09 2.97
C GLN A 321 16.84 11.90 4.24
N LYS A 322 17.30 13.15 4.33
CA LYS A 322 17.03 14.04 5.46
C LYS A 322 15.52 14.32 5.62
N PHE A 323 14.81 14.48 4.50
CA PHE A 323 13.36 14.66 4.53
C PHE A 323 12.64 13.39 4.97
N VAL A 324 13.08 12.21 4.52
CA VAL A 324 12.56 10.92 5.01
C VAL A 324 12.80 10.77 6.51
N ASP A 325 14.00 11.11 7.01
CA ASP A 325 14.30 11.09 8.46
C ASP A 325 13.39 12.03 9.25
N PHE A 326 13.09 13.21 8.72
CA PHE A 326 12.13 14.12 9.30
C PHE A 326 10.73 13.52 9.34
N LEU A 327 10.24 12.93 8.23
CA LEU A 327 8.90 12.34 8.12
C LEU A 327 8.68 11.16 9.08
N VAL A 328 9.71 10.37 9.40
CA VAL A 328 9.60 9.23 10.31
C VAL A 328 9.91 9.57 11.76
N SER A 329 10.24 10.83 12.08
CA SER A 329 10.43 11.28 13.45
C SER A 329 9.13 11.12 14.27
N THR A 330 9.27 10.95 15.59
CA THR A 330 8.12 10.78 16.48
C THR A 330 7.09 11.91 16.34
N GLU A 331 7.55 13.15 16.16
CA GLU A 331 6.67 14.31 16.02
C GLU A 331 5.88 14.28 14.71
N GLN A 332 6.53 13.99 13.59
CA GLN A 332 5.87 13.93 12.28
C GLN A 332 4.95 12.73 12.18
N GLN A 333 5.32 11.61 12.77
CA GLN A 333 4.47 10.43 12.82
C GLN A 333 3.21 10.64 13.68
N LYS A 334 3.30 11.41 14.78
CA LYS A 334 2.11 11.85 15.54
C LYS A 334 1.24 12.79 14.71
N ALA A 335 1.85 13.75 14.00
CA ALA A 335 1.12 14.66 13.13
C ALA A 335 0.45 13.93 11.96
N PHE A 336 1.09 12.89 11.41
CA PHE A 336 0.51 12.05 10.38
C PHE A 336 -0.71 11.29 10.89
N TYR A 337 -0.60 10.67 12.07
CA TYR A 337 -1.73 10.02 12.73
C TYR A 337 -2.90 10.98 13.00
N ASP A 338 -2.63 12.14 13.59
CA ASP A 338 -3.68 13.13 13.91
C ASP A 338 -4.40 13.67 12.65
N ALA A 339 -3.70 13.71 11.51
CA ALA A 339 -4.27 14.16 10.24
C ALA A 339 -5.01 13.07 9.45
N THR A 340 -4.63 11.79 9.61
CA THR A 340 -5.06 10.71 8.70
C THR A 340 -5.69 9.51 9.39
N ASN A 341 -5.48 9.35 10.71
CA ASN A 341 -5.75 8.16 11.51
C ASN A 341 -4.97 6.91 11.06
N GLU A 342 -3.93 7.06 10.23
CA GLU A 342 -3.03 5.96 9.85
C GLU A 342 -2.13 5.60 11.04
N ILE A 343 -1.98 4.31 11.34
CA ILE A 343 -1.28 3.87 12.56
C ILE A 343 0.24 3.97 12.39
N PRO A 344 0.94 4.75 13.24
CA PRO A 344 2.38 4.97 13.06
C PRO A 344 3.23 3.71 13.13
N ALA A 345 4.21 3.59 12.24
CA ALA A 345 5.26 2.59 12.33
C ALA A 345 6.27 2.92 13.46
N ASN A 346 6.49 4.21 13.74
CA ASN A 346 7.28 4.70 14.86
C ASN A 346 6.65 4.28 16.20
N THR A 347 7.37 3.53 17.03
CA THR A 347 6.84 2.91 18.24
C THR A 347 6.39 3.93 19.30
N GLU A 348 7.07 5.08 19.41
CA GLU A 348 6.67 6.15 20.34
C GLU A 348 5.41 6.89 19.85
N ALA A 349 5.31 7.13 18.56
CA ALA A 349 4.11 7.72 17.97
C ALA A 349 2.93 6.73 18.01
N ARG A 350 3.20 5.42 17.87
CA ARG A 350 2.19 4.36 18.05
C ARG A 350 1.65 4.34 19.48
N ALA A 351 2.51 4.45 20.48
CA ALA A 351 2.08 4.57 21.88
C ALA A 351 1.22 5.83 22.12
N TYR A 352 1.55 6.96 21.46
CA TYR A 352 0.69 8.14 21.48
C TYR A 352 -0.68 7.87 20.84
N ALA A 353 -0.73 7.19 19.71
CA ALA A 353 -1.98 6.82 19.04
C ALA A 353 -2.84 5.88 19.91
N GLU A 354 -2.22 4.88 20.54
CA GLU A 354 -2.89 3.99 21.51
C GLU A 354 -3.50 4.77 22.68
N GLY A 355 -2.79 5.77 23.19
CA GLY A 355 -3.26 6.64 24.28
C GLY A 355 -4.51 7.47 23.95
N LYS A 356 -4.89 7.60 22.67
CA LYS A 356 -6.15 8.25 22.26
C LYS A 356 -7.38 7.37 22.54
N ASN A 357 -7.20 6.08 22.79
CA ASN A 357 -8.25 5.08 23.02
C ASN A 357 -9.30 5.04 21.89
N ASP A 358 -8.87 5.30 20.67
CA ASP A 358 -9.72 5.19 19.50
C ASP A 358 -9.98 3.71 19.14
N GLU A 359 -11.23 3.39 18.79
CA GLU A 359 -11.62 2.00 18.47
C GLU A 359 -10.85 1.45 17.25
N LEU A 360 -10.65 2.29 16.22
CA LEU A 360 -9.92 1.90 15.01
C LEU A 360 -8.46 1.58 15.32
N THR A 361 -7.78 2.50 16.00
CA THR A 361 -6.37 2.34 16.41
C THR A 361 -6.19 1.07 17.23
N THR A 362 -7.05 0.87 18.24
CA THR A 362 -7.03 -0.31 19.09
C THR A 362 -7.24 -1.59 18.30
N ALA A 363 -8.21 -1.61 17.38
CA ALA A 363 -8.52 -2.78 16.57
C ALA A 363 -7.38 -3.13 15.60
N VAL A 364 -6.81 -2.12 14.90
CA VAL A 364 -5.70 -2.34 13.96
C VAL A 364 -4.48 -2.89 14.66
N ILE A 365 -4.09 -2.30 15.80
CA ILE A 365 -2.92 -2.76 16.57
C ILE A 365 -3.11 -4.20 17.05
N LYS A 366 -4.28 -4.53 17.59
CA LYS A 366 -4.60 -5.91 18.03
C LYS A 366 -4.62 -6.89 16.86
N GLN A 367 -5.21 -6.50 15.73
CA GLN A 367 -5.25 -7.36 14.55
C GLN A 367 -3.86 -7.59 13.96
N PHE A 368 -3.03 -6.53 13.93
CA PHE A 368 -1.64 -6.59 13.47
C PHE A 368 -0.79 -7.58 14.30
N GLN A 369 -1.05 -7.71 15.60
CA GLN A 369 -0.34 -8.69 16.45
C GLN A 369 -0.56 -10.15 16.02
N ASN A 370 -1.72 -10.44 15.41
CA ASN A 370 -2.10 -11.77 14.91
C ASN A 370 -1.95 -11.90 13.38
N ALA A 371 -1.41 -10.87 12.75
CA ALA A 371 -1.25 -10.82 11.30
C ALA A 371 -0.05 -11.64 10.81
N GLN A 372 -0.12 -12.08 9.56
CA GLN A 372 1.01 -12.70 8.87
C GLN A 372 1.82 -11.63 8.14
N PRO A 373 3.15 -11.59 8.30
CA PRO A 373 3.97 -10.68 7.52
C PRO A 373 3.72 -10.87 6.03
N MET A 374 3.43 -9.79 5.33
CA MET A 374 3.26 -9.84 3.87
C MET A 374 4.63 -10.06 3.22
N PRO A 375 4.79 -11.08 2.33
CA PRO A 375 6.07 -11.32 1.67
C PRO A 375 6.53 -10.09 0.88
N ASN A 376 7.76 -9.66 1.07
CA ASN A 376 8.37 -8.51 0.40
C ASN A 376 9.43 -8.89 -0.64
N ILE A 377 9.52 -10.17 -1.01
CA ILE A 377 10.39 -10.63 -2.10
C ILE A 377 9.74 -10.40 -3.47
N SER A 378 10.55 -10.19 -4.51
CA SER A 378 10.06 -9.85 -5.87
C SER A 378 9.07 -10.87 -6.43
N GLN A 379 9.17 -12.14 -6.03
CA GLN A 379 8.26 -13.21 -6.43
C GLN A 379 6.81 -12.96 -5.97
N MET A 380 6.58 -12.16 -4.93
CA MET A 380 5.22 -11.82 -4.49
C MET A 380 4.39 -11.17 -5.60
N SER A 381 5.02 -10.42 -6.50
CA SER A 381 4.35 -9.81 -7.67
C SER A 381 3.69 -10.83 -8.61
N THR A 382 4.07 -12.10 -8.55
CA THR A 382 3.49 -13.16 -9.38
C THR A 382 2.27 -13.82 -8.73
N VAL A 383 1.94 -13.49 -7.50
CA VAL A 383 0.89 -14.16 -6.71
C VAL A 383 -0.48 -13.51 -6.90
N TRP A 384 -0.54 -12.19 -7.00
CA TRP A 384 -1.79 -11.42 -6.92
C TRP A 384 -2.84 -11.84 -7.94
N ASP A 385 -2.51 -11.86 -9.24
CA ASP A 385 -3.44 -12.20 -10.31
C ASP A 385 -3.88 -13.69 -10.31
N PRO A 386 -2.96 -14.68 -10.16
CA PRO A 386 -3.38 -16.07 -10.01
C PRO A 386 -4.25 -16.30 -8.77
N ALA A 387 -3.96 -15.66 -7.65
CA ALA A 387 -4.76 -15.80 -6.42
C ALA A 387 -6.14 -15.15 -6.58
N LYS A 388 -6.25 -13.97 -7.23
CA LYS A 388 -7.54 -13.36 -7.61
C LYS A 388 -8.36 -14.32 -8.47
N THR A 389 -7.74 -14.90 -9.50
CA THR A 389 -8.40 -15.85 -10.40
C THR A 389 -8.85 -17.11 -9.67
N MET A 390 -8.02 -17.67 -8.79
CA MET A 390 -8.34 -18.80 -7.93
C MET A 390 -9.62 -18.58 -7.12
N LEU A 391 -9.66 -17.45 -6.42
CA LEU A 391 -10.79 -17.07 -5.58
C LEU A 391 -12.06 -16.90 -6.42
N PHE A 392 -11.97 -16.13 -7.50
CA PHE A 392 -13.10 -15.91 -8.41
C PHE A 392 -13.63 -17.21 -9.03
N ASP A 393 -12.76 -18.06 -9.59
CA ASP A 393 -13.18 -19.31 -10.23
C ASP A 393 -13.87 -20.25 -9.23
N ALA A 394 -13.42 -20.29 -7.98
CA ALA A 394 -14.01 -21.12 -6.94
C ALA A 394 -15.36 -20.56 -6.44
N VAL A 395 -15.43 -19.26 -6.08
CA VAL A 395 -16.67 -18.68 -5.51
C VAL A 395 -17.78 -18.52 -6.54
N SER A 396 -17.44 -18.35 -7.82
CA SER A 396 -18.40 -18.34 -8.93
C SER A 396 -18.88 -19.74 -9.33
N GLY A 397 -18.26 -20.80 -8.81
CA GLY A 397 -18.57 -22.19 -9.17
C GLY A 397 -18.02 -22.63 -10.52
N LYS A 398 -17.14 -21.84 -11.15
CA LYS A 398 -16.48 -22.18 -12.42
C LYS A 398 -15.52 -23.34 -12.27
N LYS A 399 -14.86 -23.45 -11.10
CA LYS A 399 -14.02 -24.58 -10.69
C LYS A 399 -14.32 -24.94 -9.22
N ASP A 400 -14.03 -26.19 -8.84
CA ASP A 400 -13.95 -26.51 -7.41
C ASP A 400 -12.72 -25.87 -6.77
N ALA A 401 -12.75 -25.69 -5.45
CA ALA A 401 -11.69 -24.99 -4.70
C ALA A 401 -10.30 -25.64 -4.90
N LYS A 402 -10.24 -26.97 -4.90
CA LYS A 402 -8.98 -27.71 -5.07
C LYS A 402 -8.37 -27.50 -6.46
N THR A 403 -9.19 -27.59 -7.49
CA THR A 403 -8.75 -27.35 -8.88
C THR A 403 -8.29 -25.92 -9.06
N ALA A 404 -9.07 -24.92 -8.59
CA ALA A 404 -8.71 -23.51 -8.67
C ALA A 404 -7.38 -23.22 -7.94
N ALA A 405 -7.19 -23.79 -6.74
CA ALA A 405 -5.97 -23.61 -5.96
C ALA A 405 -4.74 -24.23 -6.64
N ASN A 406 -4.84 -25.43 -7.17
CA ASN A 406 -3.74 -26.11 -7.87
C ASN A 406 -3.35 -25.37 -9.15
N ASP A 407 -4.32 -24.88 -9.92
CA ASP A 407 -4.06 -24.11 -11.15
C ASP A 407 -3.32 -22.80 -10.81
N ALA A 408 -3.73 -22.09 -9.76
CA ALA A 408 -3.07 -20.87 -9.31
C ALA A 408 -1.61 -21.15 -8.88
N VAL A 409 -1.37 -22.16 -8.04
CA VAL A 409 -0.01 -22.51 -7.61
C VAL A 409 0.86 -22.94 -8.79
N THR A 410 0.32 -23.66 -9.75
CA THR A 410 1.03 -24.03 -10.98
C THR A 410 1.45 -22.79 -11.76
N LEU A 411 0.51 -21.87 -12.00
CA LEU A 411 0.79 -20.63 -12.73
C LEU A 411 1.80 -19.74 -12.01
N ILE A 412 1.72 -19.63 -10.66
CA ILE A 412 2.69 -18.90 -9.86
C ILE A 412 4.09 -19.50 -10.05
N LYS A 413 4.25 -20.81 -9.92
CA LYS A 413 5.54 -21.51 -10.10
C LYS A 413 6.11 -21.29 -11.50
N GLU A 414 5.30 -21.43 -12.53
CA GLU A 414 5.70 -21.19 -13.92
C GLU A 414 6.15 -19.74 -14.14
N THR A 415 5.40 -18.78 -13.59
CA THR A 415 5.73 -17.37 -13.72
C THR A 415 7.00 -17.01 -12.95
N ILE A 416 7.22 -17.57 -11.75
CA ILE A 416 8.47 -17.42 -11.00
C ILE A 416 9.65 -17.96 -11.82
N GLN A 417 9.50 -19.17 -12.39
CA GLN A 417 10.54 -19.78 -13.22
C GLN A 417 10.89 -18.89 -14.43
N GLN A 418 9.87 -18.33 -15.10
CA GLN A 418 10.06 -17.49 -16.29
C GLN A 418 10.72 -16.14 -15.95
N LYS A 419 10.28 -15.50 -14.86
CA LYS A 419 10.75 -14.15 -14.52
C LYS A 419 12.06 -14.14 -13.73
N PHE A 420 12.29 -15.12 -12.88
CA PHE A 420 13.39 -15.13 -11.92
C PHE A 420 14.37 -16.31 -12.09
N GLY A 421 14.08 -17.26 -12.96
CA GLY A 421 15.05 -18.28 -13.40
C GLY A 421 15.40 -19.35 -12.35
N ASN A 422 14.52 -19.65 -11.39
CA ASN A 422 14.80 -20.59 -10.29
C ASN A 422 13.85 -21.76 -10.22
#